data_34b47e75c59ae8396310de4ac240ba32
#
_entry.id   34b47e75c59ae8396310de4ac240ba32
#
_cell.length_a   1.000
_cell.length_b   1.000
_cell.length_c   1.000
_cell.angle_alpha   90.00
_cell.angle_beta   90.00
_cell.angle_gamma   90.00
#
_symmetry.space_group_name_H-M   'P 1'
#
loop_
_entity.id
_entity.type
_entity.pdbx_description
1 polymer ?
#
loop_
_entity_poly.entity_id
_entity_poly.type
_entity_poly.pdbx_seq_one_letter_code
_entity_poly.pdbx_strand_id
1 'polypeptide(L)'
;ETHTWPAEYVRGKISNNSPPVTYKNFLIVDFNVFENREEPPGHIQAFDTLTGEFKWRFHTVPEKGQPGYETTEFEDNMNYGGANSWGGFAVDEERGWVFGATGAMTGGIHGNGGSRPGKNLYANSVIALDATTGELQWYFQTMHHDIWDYDIAAAPMLATIAHDDGTEQDVVVQTGKQGKFFVFDRETGESLFPIVEKPVPTEAAPGERAYPTQPWP
;
A
#
# COMPACT_ATOMS: atom_id res chain seq x y z
N GLU A 1 -17.87 7.78 11.89
CA GLU A 1 -16.97 8.50 12.83
C GLU A 1 -15.54 8.16 12.43
N THR A 2 -14.78 9.16 11.93
CA THR A 2 -13.37 8.99 11.60
C THR A 2 -12.62 8.75 12.91
N HIS A 3 -11.97 7.60 13.03
CA HIS A 3 -11.11 7.32 14.17
C HIS A 3 -9.96 8.33 14.17
N THR A 4 -10.04 9.33 15.02
CA THR A 4 -8.96 10.29 15.24
C THR A 4 -8.12 9.81 16.42
N TRP A 5 -6.90 9.40 16.15
CA TRP A 5 -5.94 9.10 17.20
C TRP A 5 -5.72 10.33 18.08
N PRO A 6 -5.69 10.17 19.41
CA PRO A 6 -5.35 11.28 20.31
C PRO A 6 -4.00 11.88 19.93
N ALA A 7 -3.91 13.21 19.93
CA ALA A 7 -2.70 13.92 19.52
C ALA A 7 -1.46 13.52 20.32
N GLU A 8 -1.62 13.21 21.60
CA GLU A 8 -0.55 12.71 22.45
C GLU A 8 -0.06 11.32 22.05
N TYR A 9 -0.93 10.48 21.48
CA TYR A 9 -0.57 9.14 21.03
C TYR A 9 0.27 9.17 19.74
N VAL A 10 -0.07 10.05 18.80
CA VAL A 10 0.64 10.13 17.51
C VAL A 10 1.89 11.01 17.55
N ARG A 11 2.05 11.82 18.61
CA ARG A 11 3.16 12.75 18.73
C ARG A 11 4.51 12.02 18.78
N GLY A 12 5.36 12.29 17.81
CA GLY A 12 6.66 11.64 17.67
C GLY A 12 6.64 10.23 17.08
N LYS A 13 5.44 9.70 16.76
CA LYS A 13 5.26 8.39 16.12
C LYS A 13 5.04 8.48 14.62
N ILE A 14 4.75 9.66 14.11
CA ILE A 14 4.49 9.91 12.70
C ILE A 14 5.61 10.80 12.15
N SER A 15 6.18 10.38 11.04
CA SER A 15 7.12 11.17 10.24
C SER A 15 6.67 11.18 8.78
N ASN A 16 7.30 12.00 7.97
CA ASN A 16 7.16 11.96 6.51
C ASN A 16 8.56 11.83 5.93
N ASN A 17 8.82 10.71 5.26
CA ASN A 17 10.11 10.41 4.66
C ASN A 17 10.06 10.45 3.13
N SER A 18 8.85 10.46 2.55
CA SER A 18 8.65 10.46 1.12
C SER A 18 8.26 11.84 0.62
N PRO A 19 8.71 12.25 -0.56
CA PRO A 19 8.22 13.49 -1.16
C PRO A 19 6.70 13.41 -1.34
N PRO A 20 5.95 14.43 -0.87
CA PRO A 20 4.54 14.54 -1.20
C PRO A 20 4.37 14.84 -2.69
N VAL A 21 3.20 14.52 -3.23
CA VAL A 21 2.82 14.92 -4.58
C VAL A 21 1.60 15.84 -4.54
N THR A 22 1.41 16.60 -5.60
CA THR A 22 0.25 17.47 -5.74
C THR A 22 -0.56 17.12 -6.98
N TYR A 23 -1.87 17.23 -6.85
CA TYR A 23 -2.79 17.22 -7.97
C TYR A 23 -3.81 18.31 -7.77
N LYS A 24 -3.86 19.30 -8.69
CA LYS A 24 -4.64 20.54 -8.52
C LYS A 24 -4.32 21.21 -7.16
N ASN A 25 -5.32 21.36 -6.30
CA ASN A 25 -5.17 21.91 -4.95
C ASN A 25 -5.07 20.85 -3.84
N PHE A 26 -4.81 19.59 -4.20
CA PHE A 26 -4.60 18.52 -3.23
C PHE A 26 -3.10 18.27 -3.03
N LEU A 27 -2.66 18.28 -1.78
CA LEU A 27 -1.36 17.79 -1.34
C LEU A 27 -1.57 16.36 -0.82
N ILE A 28 -1.00 15.37 -1.50
CA ILE A 28 -1.16 13.96 -1.18
C ILE A 28 0.13 13.48 -0.51
N VAL A 29 -0.02 12.87 0.65
CA VAL A 29 1.09 12.43 1.51
C VAL A 29 0.79 11.05 2.08
N ASP A 30 1.83 10.31 2.40
CA ASP A 30 1.76 9.24 3.38
C ASP A 30 2.30 9.70 4.73
N PHE A 31 2.04 8.91 5.76
CA PHE A 31 2.71 9.05 7.03
C PHE A 31 3.54 7.81 7.30
N ASN A 32 4.84 8.00 7.41
CA ASN A 32 5.75 6.94 7.81
C ASN A 32 5.63 6.72 9.32
N VAL A 33 5.23 5.53 9.69
CA VAL A 33 5.01 5.07 11.06
C VAL A 33 5.80 3.77 11.28
N PHE A 34 6.06 3.44 12.53
CA PHE A 34 6.71 2.18 12.86
C PHE A 34 5.78 0.98 12.59
N GLU A 35 6.36 -0.10 12.11
CA GLU A 35 5.67 -1.36 11.83
C GLU A 35 5.55 -2.22 13.10
N ASN A 36 4.99 -1.65 14.15
CA ASN A 36 4.82 -2.31 15.44
C ASN A 36 3.34 -2.38 15.81
N ARG A 37 3.04 -3.26 16.77
CA ARG A 37 1.75 -3.27 17.46
C ARG A 37 1.60 -1.97 18.24
N GLU A 38 0.36 -1.51 18.41
CA GLU A 38 0.01 -0.25 19.08
C GLU A 38 0.55 1.02 18.41
N GLU A 39 0.99 0.93 17.16
CA GLU A 39 1.34 2.08 16.35
C GLU A 39 0.22 2.43 15.36
N PRO A 40 0.07 3.70 14.97
CA PRO A 40 -0.91 4.08 13.97
C PRO A 40 -0.54 3.50 12.61
N PRO A 41 -1.51 3.17 11.75
CA PRO A 41 -1.24 2.78 10.37
C PRO A 41 -0.79 3.95 9.50
N GLY A 42 0.02 3.66 8.47
CA GLY A 42 0.59 4.65 7.56
C GLY A 42 -0.34 4.99 6.38
N HIS A 43 -1.51 5.55 6.68
CA HIS A 43 -2.52 5.86 5.68
C HIS A 43 -2.07 6.91 4.66
N ILE A 44 -2.58 6.80 3.43
CA ILE A 44 -2.45 7.83 2.39
C ILE A 44 -3.52 8.89 2.65
N GLN A 45 -3.14 10.17 2.63
CA GLN A 45 -4.04 11.26 2.97
C GLN A 45 -3.85 12.45 2.02
N ALA A 46 -4.89 13.25 1.88
CA ALA A 46 -4.81 14.50 1.15
C ALA A 46 -5.28 15.69 1.97
N PHE A 47 -4.60 16.81 1.72
CA PHE A 47 -4.88 18.09 2.34
C PHE A 47 -4.98 19.17 1.26
N ASP A 48 -5.73 20.21 1.53
CA ASP A 48 -5.77 21.38 0.68
C ASP A 48 -4.41 22.12 0.73
N THR A 49 -3.82 22.41 -0.41
CA THR A 49 -2.48 23.01 -0.51
C THR A 49 -2.42 24.43 0.02
N LEU A 50 -3.54 25.17 0.06
CA LEU A 50 -3.60 26.56 0.47
C LEU A 50 -3.98 26.70 1.95
N THR A 51 -4.92 25.88 2.40
CA THR A 51 -5.49 26.01 3.75
C THR A 51 -4.96 24.99 4.74
N GLY A 52 -4.38 23.88 4.25
CA GLY A 52 -3.98 22.72 5.06
C GLY A 52 -5.16 21.89 5.57
N GLU A 53 -6.39 22.18 5.07
CA GLU A 53 -7.58 21.45 5.47
C GLU A 53 -7.51 20.00 4.99
N PHE A 54 -7.83 19.07 5.88
CA PHE A 54 -7.95 17.64 5.53
C PHE A 54 -9.08 17.42 4.52
N LYS A 55 -8.81 16.63 3.48
CA LYS A 55 -9.76 16.32 2.40
C LYS A 55 -10.21 14.87 2.41
N TRP A 56 -9.30 13.92 2.36
CA TRP A 56 -9.63 12.50 2.35
C TRP A 56 -8.50 11.64 2.93
N ARG A 57 -8.84 10.39 3.25
CA ARG A 57 -7.90 9.35 3.69
C ARG A 57 -8.25 8.03 3.03
N PHE A 58 -7.24 7.35 2.50
CA PHE A 58 -7.31 5.95 2.15
C PHE A 58 -6.67 5.12 3.27
N HIS A 59 -7.42 4.15 3.80
CA HIS A 59 -6.97 3.29 4.88
C HIS A 59 -6.12 2.14 4.33
N THR A 60 -4.81 2.24 4.43
CA THR A 60 -3.87 1.18 4.02
C THR A 60 -3.94 -0.06 4.93
N VAL A 61 -4.40 0.13 6.15
CA VAL A 61 -4.90 -0.92 7.05
C VAL A 61 -6.38 -0.66 7.26
N PRO A 62 -7.28 -1.45 6.64
CA PRO A 62 -8.72 -1.20 6.69
C PRO A 62 -9.28 -1.32 8.11
N GLU A 63 -10.23 -0.46 8.43
CA GLU A 63 -11.02 -0.54 9.65
C GLU A 63 -12.23 -1.47 9.48
N LYS A 64 -12.79 -1.90 10.58
CA LYS A 64 -13.96 -2.79 10.57
C LYS A 64 -15.11 -2.21 9.73
N GLY A 65 -15.54 -3.00 8.74
CA GLY A 65 -16.60 -2.61 7.80
C GLY A 65 -16.10 -1.97 6.51
N GLN A 66 -14.79 -1.72 6.38
CA GLN A 66 -14.19 -1.29 5.12
C GLN A 66 -13.76 -2.48 4.26
N PRO A 67 -13.76 -2.36 2.92
CA PRO A 67 -13.24 -3.38 2.03
C PRO A 67 -11.79 -3.73 2.36
N GLY A 68 -11.47 -5.03 2.40
CA GLY A 68 -10.13 -5.52 2.74
C GLY A 68 -9.96 -5.89 4.23
N TYR A 69 -10.84 -5.40 5.13
CA TYR A 69 -10.76 -5.74 6.56
C TYR A 69 -10.81 -7.26 6.80
N GLU A 70 -11.64 -7.96 6.05
CA GLU A 70 -11.82 -9.41 6.11
C GLU A 70 -10.58 -10.22 5.72
N THR A 71 -9.58 -9.57 5.14
CA THR A 71 -8.32 -10.22 4.75
C THR A 71 -7.31 -10.33 5.89
N THR A 72 -7.61 -9.74 7.04
CA THR A 72 -6.79 -9.82 8.25
C THR A 72 -7.63 -10.31 9.40
N GLU A 73 -7.27 -11.46 9.93
CA GLU A 73 -7.88 -12.02 11.13
C GLU A 73 -7.14 -11.45 12.35
N PHE A 74 -7.50 -10.23 12.76
CA PHE A 74 -6.90 -9.60 13.93
C PHE A 74 -7.26 -10.40 15.21
N GLU A 75 -6.25 -10.85 15.92
CA GLU A 75 -6.45 -11.65 17.14
C GLU A 75 -6.99 -10.83 18.31
N ASP A 76 -6.84 -9.50 18.24
CA ASP A 76 -7.28 -8.58 19.30
C ASP A 76 -7.76 -7.24 18.71
N ASN A 77 -8.24 -6.35 19.57
CA ASN A 77 -8.64 -5.00 19.18
C ASN A 77 -7.46 -4.02 19.15
N MET A 78 -6.24 -4.50 18.98
CA MET A 78 -5.06 -3.66 18.97
C MET A 78 -4.86 -3.03 17.58
N ASN A 79 -4.18 -1.92 17.56
CA ASN A 79 -3.78 -1.25 16.34
C ASN A 79 -2.51 -1.90 15.78
N TYR A 80 -2.44 -1.90 14.47
CA TYR A 80 -1.32 -2.45 13.73
C TYR A 80 -0.73 -1.36 12.84
N GLY A 81 0.51 -0.97 13.10
CA GLY A 81 1.26 0.01 12.33
C GLY A 81 1.76 -0.54 11.00
N GLY A 82 2.44 0.31 10.24
CA GLY A 82 2.99 -0.03 8.93
C GLY A 82 2.02 0.20 7.78
N ALA A 83 2.20 -0.57 6.71
CA ALA A 83 1.55 -0.38 5.42
C ALA A 83 1.76 1.06 4.88
N ASN A 84 2.95 1.60 5.11
CA ASN A 84 3.36 2.94 4.69
C ASN A 84 3.60 3.00 3.18
N SER A 85 3.24 4.11 2.53
CA SER A 85 3.58 4.37 1.12
C SER A 85 4.92 5.12 0.99
N TRP A 86 5.91 4.72 1.77
CA TRP A 86 7.17 5.41 1.98
C TRP A 86 8.09 5.46 0.74
N GLY A 87 7.81 4.67 -0.29
CA GLY A 87 8.48 4.75 -1.59
C GLY A 87 8.09 5.98 -2.41
N GLY A 88 7.04 6.68 -2.02
CA GLY A 88 6.50 7.85 -2.72
C GLY A 88 5.39 7.50 -3.71
N PHE A 89 5.00 8.51 -4.50
CA PHE A 89 3.83 8.47 -5.36
C PHE A 89 4.17 8.85 -6.80
N ALA A 90 3.31 8.43 -7.74
CA ALA A 90 3.22 8.98 -9.09
C ALA A 90 1.81 9.53 -9.34
N VAL A 91 1.70 10.58 -10.15
CA VAL A 91 0.42 11.21 -10.49
C VAL A 91 0.19 11.11 -11.99
N ASP A 92 -0.97 10.61 -12.38
CA ASP A 92 -1.52 10.71 -13.73
C ASP A 92 -2.45 11.92 -13.77
N GLU A 93 -1.94 13.03 -14.30
CA GLU A 93 -2.72 14.27 -14.35
C GLU A 93 -3.89 14.19 -15.32
N GLU A 94 -3.80 13.35 -16.36
CA GLU A 94 -4.84 13.19 -17.36
C GLU A 94 -6.06 12.44 -16.79
N ARG A 95 -5.81 11.33 -16.09
CA ARG A 95 -6.86 10.54 -15.43
C ARG A 95 -7.28 11.13 -14.09
N GLY A 96 -6.45 11.98 -13.50
CA GLY A 96 -6.67 12.51 -12.16
C GLY A 96 -6.44 11.46 -11.07
N TRP A 97 -5.51 10.54 -11.30
CA TRP A 97 -5.21 9.45 -10.39
C TRP A 97 -3.84 9.59 -9.73
N VAL A 98 -3.74 9.14 -8.50
CA VAL A 98 -2.48 8.99 -7.79
C VAL A 98 -2.20 7.50 -7.56
N PHE A 99 -0.95 7.12 -7.82
CA PHE A 99 -0.46 5.76 -7.60
C PHE A 99 0.51 5.76 -6.44
N GLY A 100 0.28 4.88 -5.48
CA GLY A 100 1.15 4.63 -4.35
C GLY A 100 1.47 3.15 -4.23
N ALA A 101 2.49 2.83 -3.45
CA ALA A 101 2.83 1.46 -3.16
C ALA A 101 3.20 1.32 -1.68
N THR A 102 2.60 0.35 -1.01
CA THR A 102 2.73 0.17 0.43
C THR A 102 3.80 -0.85 0.81
N GLY A 103 4.41 -0.64 1.95
CA GLY A 103 5.29 -1.60 2.60
C GLY A 103 4.54 -2.64 3.44
N ALA A 104 5.30 -3.37 4.23
CA ALA A 104 4.78 -4.36 5.16
C ALA A 104 3.91 -3.72 6.25
N MET A 105 3.01 -4.51 6.78
CA MET A 105 2.28 -4.22 8.01
C MET A 105 3.12 -4.69 9.21
N THR A 106 2.71 -4.37 10.43
CA THR A 106 3.29 -4.85 11.68
C THR A 106 3.84 -6.28 11.57
N GLY A 107 5.09 -6.47 11.95
CA GLY A 107 5.75 -7.78 11.99
C GLY A 107 6.63 -8.10 10.79
N GLY A 108 6.74 -7.22 9.80
CA GLY A 108 7.67 -7.43 8.68
C GLY A 108 9.12 -7.59 9.15
N ILE A 109 9.57 -6.73 10.05
CA ILE A 109 10.96 -6.76 10.60
C ILE A 109 11.03 -7.50 11.94
N HIS A 110 10.01 -7.43 12.76
CA HIS A 110 10.08 -7.81 14.18
C HIS A 110 9.37 -9.12 14.53
N GLY A 111 8.91 -9.88 13.56
CA GLY A 111 8.36 -11.21 13.80
C GLY A 111 7.04 -11.20 14.57
N ASN A 112 6.14 -10.29 14.29
CA ASN A 112 4.80 -10.25 14.90
C ASN A 112 3.66 -10.57 13.91
N GLY A 113 4.00 -11.20 12.77
CA GLY A 113 3.04 -11.55 11.73
C GLY A 113 1.98 -12.55 12.21
N GLY A 114 2.32 -13.39 13.18
CA GLY A 114 1.41 -14.37 13.76
C GLY A 114 0.15 -13.78 14.39
N SER A 115 0.18 -12.50 14.81
CA SER A 115 -0.98 -11.81 15.39
C SER A 115 -1.95 -11.22 14.37
N ARG A 116 -1.64 -11.32 13.08
CA ARG A 116 -2.44 -10.79 11.98
C ARG A 116 -2.64 -11.80 10.84
N PRO A 117 -3.16 -13.02 11.10
CA PRO A 117 -3.37 -14.02 10.04
C PRO A 117 -4.14 -13.47 8.84
N GLY A 118 -3.99 -14.08 7.68
CA GLY A 118 -4.65 -13.67 6.45
C GLY A 118 -3.72 -12.97 5.47
N LYS A 119 -4.27 -12.38 4.40
CA LYS A 119 -3.49 -11.70 3.34
C LYS A 119 -3.01 -10.32 3.72
N ASN A 120 -3.68 -9.63 4.65
CA ASN A 120 -3.35 -8.31 5.17
C ASN A 120 -3.41 -7.18 4.12
N LEU A 121 -4.53 -7.03 3.42
CA LEU A 121 -4.74 -5.86 2.56
C LEU A 121 -4.80 -4.56 3.40
N TYR A 122 -4.23 -3.45 2.93
CA TYR A 122 -3.53 -3.25 1.67
C TYR A 122 -2.01 -3.13 1.86
N ALA A 123 -1.41 -3.91 2.77
CA ALA A 123 0.04 -4.00 2.85
C ALA A 123 0.63 -4.61 1.57
N ASN A 124 1.87 -4.25 1.24
CA ASN A 124 2.62 -4.74 0.08
C ASN A 124 1.84 -4.66 -1.24
N SER A 125 1.12 -3.57 -1.44
CA SER A 125 0.21 -3.39 -2.57
C SER A 125 0.56 -2.17 -3.42
N VAL A 126 0.42 -2.31 -4.74
CA VAL A 126 0.30 -1.15 -5.65
C VAL A 126 -1.16 -0.71 -5.61
N ILE A 127 -1.39 0.58 -5.48
CA ILE A 127 -2.72 1.15 -5.25
C ILE A 127 -2.91 2.34 -6.18
N ALA A 128 -4.02 2.36 -6.92
CA ALA A 128 -4.48 3.50 -7.70
C ALA A 128 -5.69 4.14 -7.03
N LEU A 129 -5.62 5.43 -6.74
CA LEU A 129 -6.70 6.20 -6.12
C LEU A 129 -7.10 7.38 -7.01
N ASP A 130 -8.37 7.77 -6.98
CA ASP A 130 -8.76 9.09 -7.45
C ASP A 130 -8.09 10.15 -6.57
N ALA A 131 -7.34 11.06 -7.19
CA ALA A 131 -6.54 12.04 -6.48
C ALA A 131 -7.37 13.11 -5.75
N THR A 132 -8.65 13.26 -6.09
CA THR A 132 -9.56 14.25 -5.50
C THR A 132 -10.43 13.69 -4.39
N THR A 133 -10.76 12.40 -4.43
CA THR A 133 -11.68 11.75 -3.48
C THR A 133 -11.01 10.72 -2.59
N GLY A 134 -9.85 10.17 -3.00
CA GLY A 134 -9.20 9.05 -2.33
C GLY A 134 -9.89 7.70 -2.58
N GLU A 135 -10.86 7.65 -3.51
CA GLU A 135 -11.54 6.41 -3.87
C GLU A 135 -10.60 5.44 -4.59
N LEU A 136 -10.64 4.18 -4.17
CA LEU A 136 -9.85 3.11 -4.76
C LEU A 136 -10.36 2.81 -6.18
N GLN A 137 -9.46 2.90 -7.17
CA GLN A 137 -9.74 2.52 -8.55
C GLN A 137 -9.38 1.04 -8.76
N TRP A 138 -8.16 0.68 -8.41
CA TRP A 138 -7.68 -0.70 -8.40
C TRP A 138 -6.48 -0.86 -7.47
N TYR A 139 -6.15 -2.11 -7.16
CA TYR A 139 -4.95 -2.47 -6.42
C TYR A 139 -4.43 -3.84 -6.87
N PHE A 140 -3.15 -4.08 -6.59
CA PHE A 140 -2.54 -5.40 -6.70
C PHE A 140 -1.59 -5.64 -5.54
N GLN A 141 -1.82 -6.72 -4.78
CA GLN A 141 -0.95 -7.10 -3.67
C GLN A 141 0.21 -7.98 -4.18
N THR A 142 1.44 -7.51 -4.03
CA THR A 142 2.65 -8.19 -4.53
C THR A 142 3.22 -9.24 -3.57
N MET A 143 2.83 -9.17 -2.30
CA MET A 143 3.20 -10.10 -1.24
C MET A 143 2.04 -10.26 -0.27
N HIS A 144 1.59 -11.50 -0.05
CA HIS A 144 0.60 -11.81 0.97
C HIS A 144 1.29 -12.05 2.31
N HIS A 145 0.75 -11.47 3.38
CA HIS A 145 1.20 -11.72 4.75
C HIS A 145 2.73 -11.64 4.88
N ASP A 146 3.28 -10.47 4.62
CA ASP A 146 4.73 -10.29 4.63
C ASP A 146 5.32 -10.46 6.04
N ILE A 147 6.24 -11.41 6.18
CA ILE A 147 7.02 -11.68 7.38
C ILE A 147 8.53 -11.54 7.13
N TRP A 148 8.92 -11.01 5.96
CA TRP A 148 10.31 -10.90 5.49
C TRP A 148 10.75 -9.47 5.22
N ASP A 149 9.87 -8.48 5.42
CA ASP A 149 10.17 -7.09 5.08
C ASP A 149 10.35 -6.87 3.55
N TYR A 150 9.50 -7.48 2.76
CA TYR A 150 9.49 -7.34 1.29
C TYR A 150 8.69 -6.15 0.80
N ASP A 151 8.91 -4.99 1.42
CA ASP A 151 8.27 -3.74 1.05
C ASP A 151 8.37 -3.43 -0.44
N ILE A 152 7.38 -2.69 -0.90
CA ILE A 152 7.48 -1.96 -2.15
C ILE A 152 8.10 -0.59 -1.85
N ALA A 153 9.43 -0.54 -1.92
CA ALA A 153 10.23 0.61 -1.50
C ALA A 153 10.44 1.69 -2.58
N ALA A 154 9.76 1.55 -3.72
CA ALA A 154 9.90 2.47 -4.86
C ALA A 154 8.54 3.02 -5.27
N ALA A 155 8.51 4.29 -5.65
CA ALA A 155 7.32 4.87 -6.26
C ALA A 155 6.92 4.10 -7.53
N PRO A 156 5.62 3.93 -7.80
CA PRO A 156 5.16 3.42 -9.08
C PRO A 156 5.70 4.25 -10.24
N MET A 157 6.17 3.62 -11.30
CA MET A 157 6.60 4.32 -12.50
C MET A 157 5.50 4.28 -13.55
N LEU A 158 5.07 5.44 -14.02
CA LEU A 158 4.14 5.57 -15.13
C LEU A 158 4.90 5.63 -16.45
N ALA A 159 4.49 4.82 -17.39
CA ALA A 159 5.08 4.78 -18.73
C ALA A 159 4.01 4.53 -19.79
N THR A 160 4.33 4.83 -21.04
CA THR A 160 3.55 4.42 -22.21
C THR A 160 4.44 3.51 -23.04
N ILE A 161 3.99 2.33 -23.35
CA ILE A 161 4.69 1.37 -24.19
C ILE A 161 4.09 1.35 -25.58
N ALA A 162 4.95 1.27 -26.60
CA ALA A 162 4.53 1.09 -27.99
C ALA A 162 4.58 -0.40 -28.34
N HIS A 163 3.52 -0.90 -28.95
CA HIS A 163 3.43 -2.24 -29.50
C HIS A 163 3.90 -2.29 -30.96
N ASP A 164 4.27 -3.48 -31.43
CA ASP A 164 4.74 -3.69 -32.79
C ASP A 164 3.70 -3.31 -33.88
N ASP A 165 2.43 -3.31 -33.55
CA ASP A 165 1.32 -2.91 -34.42
C ASP A 165 1.09 -1.39 -34.44
N GLY A 166 1.89 -0.62 -33.70
CA GLY A 166 1.82 0.83 -33.62
C GLY A 166 0.79 1.36 -32.62
N THR A 167 0.14 0.50 -31.84
CA THR A 167 -0.69 0.93 -30.73
C THR A 167 0.17 1.30 -29.51
N GLU A 168 -0.35 2.19 -28.67
CA GLU A 168 0.27 2.58 -27.41
C GLU A 168 -0.59 2.11 -26.24
N GLN A 169 0.06 1.72 -25.14
CA GLN A 169 -0.61 1.33 -23.91
C GLN A 169 0.05 1.99 -22.71
N ASP A 170 -0.76 2.67 -21.92
CA ASP A 170 -0.32 3.24 -20.66
C ASP A 170 -0.18 2.16 -19.59
N VAL A 171 0.95 2.17 -18.91
CA VAL A 171 1.27 1.15 -17.91
C VAL A 171 1.76 1.75 -16.60
N VAL A 172 1.61 0.96 -15.55
CA VAL A 172 2.29 1.16 -14.26
C VAL A 172 3.30 0.05 -14.08
N VAL A 173 4.55 0.41 -13.87
CA VAL A 173 5.63 -0.54 -13.57
C VAL A 173 5.98 -0.43 -12.09
N GLN A 174 5.99 -1.56 -11.39
CA GLN A 174 6.32 -1.62 -9.97
C GLN A 174 7.41 -2.62 -9.68
N THR A 175 8.38 -2.18 -8.88
CA THR A 175 9.44 -3.02 -8.30
C THR A 175 9.37 -2.98 -6.79
N GLY A 176 9.95 -3.98 -6.14
CA GLY A 176 10.03 -4.02 -4.68
C GLY A 176 11.26 -4.78 -4.20
N LYS A 177 11.43 -4.89 -2.89
CA LYS A 177 12.55 -5.62 -2.26
C LYS A 177 12.65 -7.09 -2.69
N GLN A 178 11.57 -7.65 -3.23
CA GLN A 178 11.54 -9.00 -3.78
C GLN A 178 12.39 -9.20 -5.04
N GLY A 179 12.85 -8.11 -5.68
CA GLY A 179 13.56 -8.15 -6.96
C GLY A 179 12.68 -8.57 -8.15
N LYS A 180 11.37 -8.43 -8.03
CA LYS A 180 10.40 -8.72 -9.08
C LYS A 180 9.94 -7.43 -9.76
N PHE A 181 9.51 -7.55 -11.03
CA PHE A 181 8.85 -6.51 -11.79
C PHE A 181 7.41 -6.91 -12.06
N PHE A 182 6.51 -5.99 -11.77
CA PHE A 182 5.09 -6.11 -12.10
C PHE A 182 4.74 -4.98 -13.08
N VAL A 183 4.02 -5.30 -14.13
CA VAL A 183 3.57 -4.33 -15.14
C VAL A 183 2.07 -4.46 -15.29
N PHE A 184 1.37 -3.38 -15.05
CA PHE A 184 -0.09 -3.33 -15.07
C PHE A 184 -0.57 -2.33 -16.11
N ASP A 185 -1.67 -2.64 -16.77
CA ASP A 185 -2.47 -1.63 -17.46
C ASP A 185 -2.85 -0.53 -16.48
N ARG A 186 -2.63 0.72 -16.84
CA ARG A 186 -2.77 1.85 -15.92
C ARG A 186 -4.22 2.10 -15.52
N GLU A 187 -5.15 1.82 -16.43
CA GLU A 187 -6.58 2.06 -16.19
C GLU A 187 -7.23 0.93 -15.42
N THR A 188 -6.93 -0.31 -15.79
CA THR A 188 -7.64 -1.49 -15.26
C THR A 188 -6.94 -2.18 -14.11
N GLY A 189 -5.61 -1.99 -13.96
CA GLY A 189 -4.80 -2.76 -13.02
C GLY A 189 -4.56 -4.22 -13.45
N GLU A 190 -4.99 -4.60 -14.65
CA GLU A 190 -4.70 -5.93 -15.18
C GLU A 190 -3.22 -6.08 -15.50
N SER A 191 -2.63 -7.20 -15.12
CA SER A 191 -1.22 -7.45 -15.41
C SER A 191 -0.99 -7.76 -16.87
N LEU A 192 0.01 -7.09 -17.47
CA LEU A 192 0.40 -7.35 -18.86
C LEU A 192 1.12 -8.70 -19.03
N PHE A 193 1.72 -9.20 -17.99
CA PHE A 193 2.41 -10.49 -17.98
C PHE A 193 1.71 -11.45 -17.03
N PRO A 194 1.70 -12.76 -17.32
CA PRO A 194 1.06 -13.72 -16.45
C PRO A 194 1.62 -13.69 -15.03
N ILE A 195 0.76 -13.49 -14.04
CA ILE A 195 1.09 -13.63 -12.64
C ILE A 195 0.41 -14.89 -12.12
N VAL A 196 1.17 -15.78 -11.50
CA VAL A 196 0.66 -17.04 -10.96
C VAL A 196 0.90 -17.14 -9.47
N GLU A 197 -0.07 -17.64 -8.74
CA GLU A 197 0.08 -17.96 -7.32
C GLU A 197 0.92 -19.22 -7.19
N LYS A 198 2.12 -19.11 -6.59
CA LYS A 198 3.01 -20.25 -6.35
C LYS A 198 3.02 -20.62 -4.87
N PRO A 199 2.95 -21.91 -4.56
CA PRO A 199 3.13 -22.38 -3.19
C PRO A 199 4.50 -21.99 -2.64
N VAL A 200 4.53 -21.60 -1.37
CA VAL A 200 5.77 -21.29 -0.63
C VAL A 200 5.80 -22.08 0.68
N PRO A 201 7.01 -22.33 1.25
CA PRO A 201 7.10 -22.89 2.59
C PRO A 201 6.37 -21.99 3.61
N THR A 202 5.53 -22.60 4.43
CA THR A 202 4.75 -21.87 5.45
C THR A 202 5.41 -21.89 6.81
N GLU A 203 6.40 -22.76 7.03
CA GLU A 203 7.13 -22.82 8.29
C GLU A 203 8.05 -21.61 8.44
N ALA A 204 8.02 -20.99 9.61
CA ALA A 204 8.79 -19.81 9.96
C ALA A 204 9.26 -19.90 11.42
N ALA A 205 9.69 -18.78 12.00
CA ALA A 205 10.02 -18.72 13.43
C ALA A 205 8.80 -19.11 14.29
N PRO A 206 9.00 -19.58 15.54
CA PRO A 206 7.91 -19.92 16.42
C PRO A 206 6.89 -18.76 16.57
N GLY A 207 5.63 -19.05 16.29
CA GLY A 207 4.55 -18.05 16.32
C GLY A 207 4.32 -17.34 14.96
N GLU A 208 5.17 -17.57 13.97
CA GLU A 208 5.05 -17.01 12.62
C GLU A 208 4.62 -18.07 11.60
N ARG A 209 3.93 -17.63 10.56
CA ARG A 209 3.53 -18.48 9.46
C ARG A 209 3.37 -17.66 8.18
N ALA A 210 4.05 -18.05 7.11
CA ALA A 210 3.85 -17.42 5.81
C ALA A 210 2.46 -17.75 5.24
N TYR A 211 1.92 -16.87 4.40
CA TYR A 211 0.74 -17.19 3.60
C TYR A 211 1.09 -18.31 2.60
N PRO A 212 0.21 -19.30 2.36
CA PRO A 212 0.56 -20.53 1.64
C PRO A 212 1.01 -20.34 0.19
N THR A 213 0.58 -19.27 -0.45
CA THR A 213 0.95 -18.92 -1.83
C THR A 213 1.41 -17.47 -1.91
N GLN A 214 2.20 -17.19 -2.96
CA GLN A 214 2.63 -15.83 -3.25
C GLN A 214 2.51 -15.54 -4.75
N PRO A 215 2.20 -14.27 -5.15
CA PRO A 215 2.16 -13.88 -6.55
C PRO A 215 3.55 -13.93 -7.16
N TRP A 216 3.62 -14.52 -8.36
CA TRP A 216 4.87 -14.67 -9.10
C TRP A 216 4.67 -14.25 -10.55
N PRO A 217 5.32 -13.16 -11.00
CA PRO A 217 5.32 -12.76 -12.40
C PRO A 217 6.14 -13.70 -13.27
#